data_1a9f70f6b835ed81907147a45312407a
#
_entry.id   1a9f70f6b835ed81907147a45312407a
#
_cell.length_a   1.000
_cell.length_b   1.000
_cell.length_c   1.000
_cell.angle_alpha   90.00
_cell.angle_beta   90.00
_cell.angle_gamma   90.00
#
_symmetry.space_group_name_H-M   'P 1'
#
loop_
_entity.id
_entity.type
_entity.pdbx_description
1 polymer ?
#
loop_
_entity_poly.entity_id
_entity_poly.type
_entity_poly.pdbx_seq_one_letter_code
_entity_poly.pdbx_strand_id
1 'polypeptide(L)'
;MPASCQHDKNVGRILHEVTYGKATLCDIACEGPVKEKSAFFYFFNTIIISLLSIAFVASLLDYWATSEGKEAELKGRTAWRLLMSFSVPRNTISIFSIRQDPSALQCLDAIRWISFTWVASLHCNMYTADGDNMLQYIRESDYFFSDIFLNSYTSVDTFFLISGLLVSFSFFKLAQVRIFENNSEKTLFRLTPAYILFIGFYIVWTPRMHGVWAIGNVQNSTSFVENCESTWWMNALYINNINGAVDMCYGVSWFLAVDMQLYWIAPIFLLAIFYSCEFSRVYHFRTRVLELILVGIFLSMAAIVFLTAYFDLPVLPVTAKDPGNFEYVNLIYMKPWTRCIPYLAGILCGYLIVQVREKTIVLRKPQTWMILLAWIVAATLALTVVFVVYDYVRGASDWSIATRALYGCFARIGWSIAVGWVILACTFGWAGPISTILSHPLWYPLGRLSYCAFLTHWFLIHLLLDGDDRPAHFVSLWHTYLTLTVPVVFLSFIGAYCWSCLVEIPFGKIE
;
A
#
# COMPACT_ATOMS: atom_id res chain seq x y z
N MET A 1 -36.80 -16.11 3.53
CA MET A 1 -36.58 -15.59 2.17
C MET A 1 -37.52 -14.41 1.97
N PRO A 2 -37.03 -13.24 1.54
CA PRO A 2 -37.89 -12.10 1.23
C PRO A 2 -38.87 -12.47 0.09
N ALA A 3 -40.06 -11.89 0.10
CA ALA A 3 -41.11 -12.19 -0.89
C ALA A 3 -40.69 -11.94 -2.35
N SER A 4 -39.70 -11.03 -2.58
CA SER A 4 -39.09 -10.77 -3.88
C SER A 4 -38.36 -11.97 -4.47
N CYS A 5 -37.70 -12.81 -3.67
CA CYS A 5 -37.02 -14.01 -4.12
C CYS A 5 -37.92 -15.22 -4.42
N GLN A 6 -39.17 -15.21 -4.03
CA GLN A 6 -40.13 -16.31 -4.36
C GLN A 6 -40.54 -16.30 -5.85
N HIS A 7 -40.46 -15.12 -6.52
CA HIS A 7 -40.70 -15.03 -7.96
C HIS A 7 -39.63 -15.69 -8.81
N ASP A 8 -38.40 -15.83 -8.29
CA ASP A 8 -37.22 -16.23 -9.05
C ASP A 8 -37.06 -17.76 -9.20
N LYS A 9 -37.84 -18.57 -8.49
CA LYS A 9 -37.94 -20.02 -8.80
C LYS A 9 -38.40 -20.29 -10.23
N ASN A 10 -39.06 -19.32 -10.85
CA ASN A 10 -39.46 -19.38 -12.25
C ASN A 10 -38.35 -19.06 -13.24
N VAL A 11 -37.31 -18.28 -12.81
CA VAL A 11 -36.19 -17.88 -13.68
C VAL A 11 -35.38 -19.10 -14.12
N GLY A 12 -35.09 -20.04 -13.24
CA GLY A 12 -34.41 -21.28 -13.58
C GLY A 12 -35.21 -22.12 -14.58
N ARG A 13 -36.55 -22.19 -14.42
CA ARG A 13 -37.42 -22.85 -15.36
C ARG A 13 -37.47 -22.14 -16.71
N ILE A 14 -37.63 -20.82 -16.72
CA ILE A 14 -37.63 -20.01 -17.93
C ILE A 14 -36.30 -20.15 -18.66
N LEU A 15 -35.17 -20.07 -17.95
CA LEU A 15 -33.84 -20.24 -18.53
C LEU A 15 -33.67 -21.62 -19.17
N HIS A 16 -34.11 -22.65 -18.49
CA HIS A 16 -34.09 -24.04 -19.01
C HIS A 16 -34.98 -24.21 -20.25
N GLU A 17 -36.18 -23.63 -20.25
CA GLU A 17 -37.10 -23.63 -21.39
C GLU A 17 -36.54 -22.86 -22.58
N VAL A 18 -36.03 -21.63 -22.36
CA VAL A 18 -35.49 -20.76 -23.43
C VAL A 18 -34.19 -21.29 -24.03
N THR A 19 -33.37 -21.98 -23.23
CA THR A 19 -32.09 -22.54 -23.69
C THR A 19 -32.21 -23.99 -24.15
N TYR A 20 -33.44 -24.56 -24.21
CA TYR A 20 -33.69 -25.99 -24.54
C TYR A 20 -32.87 -26.95 -23.67
N GLY A 21 -32.74 -26.62 -22.38
CA GLY A 21 -32.01 -27.47 -21.44
C GLY A 21 -30.46 -27.36 -21.49
N LYS A 22 -29.93 -26.45 -22.31
CA LYS A 22 -28.46 -26.27 -22.45
C LYS A 22 -27.82 -25.42 -21.35
N ALA A 23 -28.64 -24.69 -20.60
CA ALA A 23 -28.18 -23.90 -19.47
C ALA A 23 -28.97 -24.25 -18.21
N THR A 24 -28.29 -24.42 -17.10
CA THR A 24 -28.86 -24.61 -15.76
C THR A 24 -28.50 -23.43 -14.89
N LEU A 25 -29.47 -22.96 -14.10
CA LEU A 25 -29.22 -21.92 -13.10
C LEU A 25 -28.45 -22.55 -11.96
N CYS A 26 -27.23 -22.07 -11.71
CA CYS A 26 -26.38 -22.58 -10.64
C CYS A 26 -26.70 -21.92 -9.30
N ASP A 27 -27.03 -20.63 -9.29
CA ASP A 27 -27.36 -19.87 -8.08
C ASP A 27 -28.16 -18.63 -8.42
N ILE A 28 -28.95 -18.12 -7.45
CA ILE A 28 -29.66 -16.85 -7.52
C ILE A 28 -29.34 -16.08 -6.24
N ALA A 29 -28.62 -14.98 -6.37
CA ALA A 29 -28.45 -14.03 -5.30
C ALA A 29 -29.56 -12.97 -5.38
N CYS A 30 -30.24 -12.71 -4.25
CA CYS A 30 -31.27 -11.68 -4.18
C CYS A 30 -30.77 -10.52 -3.32
N GLU A 31 -31.12 -9.29 -3.73
CA GLU A 31 -30.88 -8.11 -2.93
C GLU A 31 -31.56 -8.24 -1.57
N GLY A 32 -30.76 -8.26 -0.52
CA GLY A 32 -31.26 -8.23 0.85
C GLY A 32 -31.83 -6.85 1.22
N PRO A 33 -32.62 -6.74 2.30
CA PRO A 33 -33.06 -5.46 2.78
C PRO A 33 -31.84 -4.59 3.15
N VAL A 34 -31.89 -3.30 2.81
CA VAL A 34 -30.86 -2.33 3.23
C VAL A 34 -30.61 -2.46 4.73
N LYS A 35 -29.34 -2.67 5.10
CA LYS A 35 -28.97 -2.82 6.51
C LYS A 35 -29.46 -1.62 7.32
N GLU A 36 -30.26 -1.84 8.36
CA GLU A 36 -30.79 -0.77 9.20
C GLU A 36 -29.66 0.07 9.81
N LYS A 37 -29.94 1.36 10.04
CA LYS A 37 -28.98 2.30 10.62
C LYS A 37 -28.75 1.94 12.10
N SER A 38 -27.62 1.35 12.40
CA SER A 38 -27.22 0.96 13.76
C SER A 38 -26.90 2.20 14.63
N ALA A 39 -26.86 2.03 15.95
CA ALA A 39 -26.37 3.07 16.86
C ALA A 39 -24.93 3.52 16.49
N PHE A 40 -24.09 2.59 16.05
CA PHE A 40 -22.74 2.88 15.56
C PHE A 40 -22.73 3.81 14.33
N PHE A 41 -23.70 3.65 13.42
CA PHE A 41 -23.86 4.56 12.27
C PHE A 41 -24.05 6.01 12.73
N TYR A 42 -24.97 6.26 13.67
CA TYR A 42 -25.23 7.62 14.16
C TYR A 42 -24.03 8.17 14.93
N PHE A 43 -23.45 7.36 15.81
CA PHE A 43 -22.25 7.73 16.57
C PHE A 43 -21.11 8.13 15.64
N PHE A 44 -20.76 7.29 14.66
CA PHE A 44 -19.66 7.56 13.74
C PHE A 44 -19.90 8.80 12.86
N ASN A 45 -21.11 8.94 12.30
CA ASN A 45 -21.44 10.13 11.52
C ASN A 45 -21.42 11.41 12.37
N THR A 46 -21.78 11.33 13.66
CA THR A 46 -21.63 12.47 14.58
C THR A 46 -20.16 12.87 14.73
N ILE A 47 -19.23 11.92 14.82
CA ILE A 47 -17.78 12.21 14.84
C ILE A 47 -17.37 12.93 13.54
N ILE A 48 -17.73 12.39 12.38
CA ILE A 48 -17.36 12.99 11.08
C ILE A 48 -17.95 14.41 10.95
N ILE A 49 -19.22 14.61 11.28
CA ILE A 49 -19.87 15.92 11.24
C ILE A 49 -19.19 16.90 12.22
N SER A 50 -18.80 16.44 13.40
CA SER A 50 -18.06 17.25 14.36
C SER A 50 -16.68 17.68 13.82
N LEU A 51 -15.94 16.77 13.20
CA LEU A 51 -14.64 17.10 12.58
C LEU A 51 -14.81 18.09 11.42
N LEU A 52 -15.82 17.92 10.58
CA LEU A 52 -16.15 18.86 9.50
C LEU A 52 -16.52 20.24 10.05
N SER A 53 -17.31 20.29 11.13
CA SER A 53 -17.71 21.54 11.79
C SER A 53 -16.51 22.25 12.39
N ILE A 54 -15.61 21.52 13.05
CA ILE A 54 -14.35 22.07 13.60
C ILE A 54 -13.49 22.63 12.48
N ALA A 55 -13.31 21.87 11.38
CA ALA A 55 -12.51 22.30 10.24
C ALA A 55 -13.10 23.56 9.57
N PHE A 56 -14.42 23.64 9.47
CA PHE A 56 -15.12 24.81 8.93
C PHE A 56 -14.91 26.04 9.82
N VAL A 57 -15.15 25.92 11.15
CA VAL A 57 -14.95 27.02 12.11
C VAL A 57 -13.48 27.44 12.15
N ALA A 58 -12.53 26.49 12.16
CA ALA A 58 -11.11 26.79 12.13
C ALA A 58 -10.71 27.57 10.88
N SER A 59 -11.27 27.20 9.73
CA SER A 59 -11.00 27.89 8.45
C SER A 59 -11.56 29.32 8.44
N LEU A 60 -12.76 29.53 8.98
CA LEU A 60 -13.33 30.88 9.09
C LEU A 60 -12.54 31.77 10.05
N LEU A 61 -12.13 31.25 11.20
CA LEU A 61 -11.32 31.98 12.17
C LEU A 61 -9.92 32.28 11.65
N ASP A 62 -9.34 31.38 10.87
CA ASP A 62 -8.06 31.59 10.19
C ASP A 62 -8.14 32.74 9.18
N TYR A 63 -9.19 32.73 8.35
CA TYR A 63 -9.45 33.82 7.41
C TYR A 63 -9.65 35.16 8.13
N TRP A 64 -10.45 35.20 9.19
CA TRP A 64 -10.71 36.38 10.00
C TRP A 64 -9.39 36.91 10.64
N ALA A 65 -8.60 36.04 11.30
CA ALA A 65 -7.39 36.44 11.97
C ALA A 65 -6.34 36.99 10.99
N THR A 66 -6.27 36.42 9.78
CA THR A 66 -5.40 36.87 8.71
C THR A 66 -5.83 38.23 8.17
N SER A 67 -7.15 38.45 7.95
CA SER A 67 -7.70 39.72 7.46
C SER A 67 -7.54 40.87 8.46
N GLU A 68 -7.64 40.59 9.75
CA GLU A 68 -7.49 41.59 10.83
C GLU A 68 -6.04 41.76 11.31
N GLY A 69 -5.09 41.01 10.76
CA GLY A 69 -3.68 41.08 11.16
C GLY A 69 -3.40 40.59 12.59
N LYS A 70 -4.35 39.84 13.22
CA LYS A 70 -4.26 39.35 14.59
C LYS A 70 -3.55 38.01 14.75
N GLU A 71 -3.09 37.42 13.68
CA GLU A 71 -2.48 36.06 13.69
C GLU A 71 -1.27 36.00 14.65
N ALA A 72 -0.40 37.00 14.66
CA ALA A 72 0.80 37.04 15.50
C ALA A 72 0.47 37.05 17.00
N GLU A 73 -0.61 37.75 17.41
CA GLU A 73 -1.07 37.84 18.81
C GLU A 73 -1.65 36.50 19.27
N LEU A 74 -2.41 35.85 18.43
CA LEU A 74 -3.12 34.59 18.75
C LEU A 74 -2.19 33.36 18.70
N LYS A 75 -1.12 33.40 17.93
CA LYS A 75 -0.20 32.27 17.71
C LYS A 75 0.42 31.69 18.99
N GLY A 76 0.57 32.51 20.04
CA GLY A 76 1.07 32.07 21.35
C GLY A 76 0.10 31.22 22.17
N ARG A 77 -1.19 31.19 21.85
CA ARG A 77 -2.22 30.48 22.63
C ARG A 77 -2.32 29.01 22.18
N THR A 78 -2.18 28.07 23.12
CA THR A 78 -2.25 26.61 22.81
C THR A 78 -3.59 26.23 22.15
N ALA A 79 -4.72 26.76 22.68
CA ALA A 79 -6.05 26.49 22.10
C ALA A 79 -6.15 26.97 20.64
N TRP A 80 -5.53 28.10 20.31
CA TRP A 80 -5.46 28.62 18.95
C TRP A 80 -4.65 27.68 18.04
N ARG A 81 -3.49 27.23 18.49
CA ARG A 81 -2.66 26.29 17.72
C ARG A 81 -3.38 24.97 17.43
N LEU A 82 -4.06 24.41 18.44
CA LEU A 82 -4.87 23.21 18.31
C LEU A 82 -6.01 23.40 17.29
N LEU A 83 -6.75 24.50 17.40
CA LEU A 83 -7.83 24.79 16.47
C LEU A 83 -7.32 25.01 15.05
N MET A 84 -6.22 25.73 14.86
CA MET A 84 -5.63 26.01 13.57
C MET A 84 -4.99 24.78 12.90
N SER A 85 -4.78 23.67 13.63
CA SER A 85 -4.38 22.39 13.00
C SER A 85 -5.48 21.87 12.07
N PHE A 86 -6.75 22.21 12.31
CA PHE A 86 -7.90 21.86 11.47
C PHE A 86 -8.21 22.86 10.35
N SER A 87 -7.47 23.98 10.23
CA SER A 87 -7.68 24.95 9.14
C SER A 87 -7.39 24.31 7.78
N VAL A 88 -8.43 24.17 6.95
CA VAL A 88 -8.31 23.60 5.60
C VAL A 88 -7.35 24.42 4.71
N PRO A 89 -7.40 25.78 4.67
CA PRO A 89 -6.43 26.57 3.90
C PRO A 89 -4.97 26.31 4.30
N ARG A 90 -4.66 26.25 5.60
CA ARG A 90 -3.30 25.94 6.09
C ARG A 90 -2.85 24.55 5.71
N ASN A 91 -3.75 23.58 5.81
CA ASN A 91 -3.46 22.19 5.47
C ASN A 91 -3.26 22.02 3.96
N THR A 92 -4.07 22.70 3.14
CA THR A 92 -3.89 22.78 1.69
C THR A 92 -2.53 23.35 1.31
N ILE A 93 -2.15 24.49 1.87
CA ILE A 93 -0.83 25.09 1.64
C ILE A 93 0.28 24.12 2.04
N SER A 94 0.12 23.41 3.16
CA SER A 94 1.09 22.39 3.62
C SER A 94 1.24 21.24 2.63
N ILE A 95 0.14 20.75 2.05
CA ILE A 95 0.14 19.66 1.07
C ILE A 95 0.83 20.11 -0.24
N PHE A 96 0.43 21.27 -0.77
CA PHE A 96 0.89 21.76 -2.07
C PHE A 96 2.19 22.59 -2.00
N SER A 97 2.77 22.77 -0.82
CA SER A 97 4.03 23.48 -0.67
C SER A 97 5.16 22.79 -1.44
N ILE A 98 5.80 23.55 -2.33
CA ILE A 98 6.98 23.10 -3.09
C ILE A 98 8.25 23.14 -2.23
N ARG A 99 8.23 23.87 -1.09
CA ARG A 99 9.38 23.95 -0.19
C ARG A 99 9.61 22.60 0.47
N GLN A 100 10.78 22.05 0.27
CA GLN A 100 11.23 20.82 0.93
C GLN A 100 12.43 21.10 1.83
N ASP A 101 12.61 20.25 2.84
CA ASP A 101 13.86 20.18 3.58
C ASP A 101 14.99 19.84 2.60
N PRO A 102 16.11 20.60 2.59
CA PRO A 102 17.28 20.28 1.77
C PRO A 102 17.81 18.86 1.98
N SER A 103 17.51 18.26 3.11
CA SER A 103 17.86 16.86 3.41
C SER A 103 16.86 15.83 2.84
N ALA A 104 15.71 16.24 2.30
CA ALA A 104 14.71 15.32 1.77
C ALA A 104 15.23 14.52 0.56
N LEU A 105 14.74 13.28 0.45
CA LEU A 105 15.01 12.40 -0.68
C LEU A 105 13.89 12.56 -1.73
N GLN A 106 14.06 13.54 -2.61
CA GLN A 106 13.01 14.03 -3.51
C GLN A 106 12.43 12.96 -4.44
N CYS A 107 13.24 11.99 -4.90
CA CYS A 107 12.79 10.94 -5.80
C CYS A 107 11.77 9.96 -5.17
N LEU A 108 11.70 9.90 -3.83
CA LEU A 108 10.81 8.96 -3.15
C LEU A 108 9.33 9.25 -3.40
N ASP A 109 8.96 10.52 -3.58
CA ASP A 109 7.56 10.90 -3.82
C ASP A 109 7.06 10.37 -5.18
N ALA A 110 7.89 10.46 -6.22
CA ALA A 110 7.60 9.86 -7.52
C ALA A 110 7.51 8.33 -7.44
N ILE A 111 8.48 7.70 -6.77
CA ILE A 111 8.53 6.23 -6.63
C ILE A 111 7.29 5.73 -5.89
N ARG A 112 6.85 6.40 -4.82
CA ARG A 112 5.62 6.08 -4.10
C ARG A 112 4.39 6.19 -5.00
N TRP A 113 4.28 7.25 -5.78
CA TRP A 113 3.15 7.45 -6.68
C TRP A 113 3.09 6.38 -7.78
N ILE A 114 4.23 6.06 -8.40
CA ILE A 114 4.32 4.99 -9.41
C ILE A 114 3.91 3.65 -8.80
N SER A 115 4.47 3.31 -7.63
CA SER A 115 4.16 2.03 -6.96
C SER A 115 2.69 1.97 -6.51
N PHE A 116 2.12 3.09 -6.02
CA PHE A 116 0.71 3.17 -5.66
C PHE A 116 -0.20 2.93 -6.88
N THR A 117 0.09 3.59 -8.01
CA THR A 117 -0.68 3.41 -9.25
C THR A 117 -0.63 1.95 -9.73
N TRP A 118 0.53 1.30 -9.55
CA TRP A 118 0.70 -0.10 -9.91
C TRP A 118 -0.08 -1.05 -8.99
N VAL A 119 -0.08 -0.81 -7.66
CA VAL A 119 -0.95 -1.53 -6.71
C VAL A 119 -2.44 -1.32 -7.02
N ALA A 120 -2.85 -0.07 -7.28
CA ALA A 120 -4.24 0.23 -7.64
C ALA A 120 -4.67 -0.50 -8.92
N SER A 121 -3.77 -0.62 -9.91
CA SER A 121 -4.01 -1.40 -11.12
C SER A 121 -4.22 -2.88 -10.83
N LEU A 122 -3.42 -3.49 -9.93
CA LEU A 122 -3.62 -4.86 -9.49
C LEU A 122 -5.03 -5.06 -8.93
N HIS A 123 -5.42 -4.19 -7.99
CA HIS A 123 -6.71 -4.32 -7.32
C HIS A 123 -7.88 -4.10 -8.29
N CYS A 124 -7.79 -3.13 -9.20
CA CYS A 124 -8.81 -2.93 -10.25
C CYS A 124 -8.93 -4.17 -11.14
N ASN A 125 -7.81 -4.77 -11.54
CA ASN A 125 -7.81 -5.98 -12.36
C ASN A 125 -8.36 -7.20 -11.62
N MET A 126 -8.05 -7.35 -10.32
CA MET A 126 -8.64 -8.42 -9.51
C MET A 126 -10.17 -8.33 -9.46
N TYR A 127 -10.71 -7.12 -9.28
CA TYR A 127 -12.15 -6.91 -9.27
C TYR A 127 -12.82 -7.16 -10.62
N THR A 128 -12.19 -6.76 -11.72
CA THR A 128 -12.74 -7.02 -13.05
C THR A 128 -12.60 -8.49 -13.48
N ALA A 129 -11.69 -9.25 -12.84
CA ALA A 129 -11.57 -10.70 -13.07
C ALA A 129 -12.83 -11.45 -12.64
N ASP A 130 -13.51 -11.00 -11.58
CA ASP A 130 -14.78 -11.57 -11.11
C ASP A 130 -15.97 -11.18 -11.99
N GLY A 131 -15.75 -10.53 -13.17
CA GLY A 131 -16.73 -10.08 -14.13
C GLY A 131 -17.54 -11.16 -14.80
N ASP A 132 -18.49 -10.73 -15.65
CA ASP A 132 -19.39 -11.60 -16.41
C ASP A 132 -18.65 -12.52 -17.40
N ASN A 133 -17.37 -12.23 -17.70
CA ASN A 133 -16.56 -12.92 -18.71
C ASN A 133 -15.15 -13.31 -18.22
N MET A 134 -15.03 -13.90 -17.02
CA MET A 134 -13.79 -14.36 -16.40
C MET A 134 -12.86 -15.15 -17.34
N LEU A 135 -13.42 -15.94 -18.26
CA LEU A 135 -12.61 -16.70 -19.24
C LEU A 135 -11.78 -15.80 -20.15
N GLN A 136 -12.27 -14.60 -20.47
CA GLN A 136 -11.51 -13.64 -21.26
C GLN A 136 -10.37 -13.05 -20.43
N TYR A 137 -10.59 -12.77 -19.16
CA TYR A 137 -9.53 -12.34 -18.25
C TYR A 137 -8.39 -13.38 -18.15
N ILE A 138 -8.72 -14.65 -18.04
CA ILE A 138 -7.73 -15.75 -18.02
C ILE A 138 -6.92 -15.79 -19.33
N ARG A 139 -7.59 -15.58 -20.48
CA ARG A 139 -6.90 -15.53 -21.79
C ARG A 139 -5.92 -14.37 -21.93
N GLU A 140 -6.09 -13.28 -21.18
CA GLU A 140 -5.13 -12.17 -21.18
C GLU A 140 -3.75 -12.56 -20.64
N SER A 141 -3.66 -13.63 -19.82
CA SER A 141 -2.38 -14.19 -19.38
C SER A 141 -1.52 -14.74 -20.55
N ASP A 142 -2.14 -15.00 -21.71
CA ASP A 142 -1.42 -15.44 -22.91
C ASP A 142 -0.60 -14.31 -23.57
N TYR A 143 -0.83 -13.07 -23.21
CA TYR A 143 -0.06 -11.94 -23.72
C TYR A 143 1.11 -11.58 -22.81
N PHE A 144 2.33 -11.56 -23.35
CA PHE A 144 3.57 -11.34 -22.59
C PHE A 144 3.55 -10.05 -21.73
N PHE A 145 3.06 -8.95 -22.29
CA PHE A 145 3.01 -7.68 -21.56
C PHE A 145 1.93 -7.61 -20.48
N SER A 146 1.03 -8.59 -20.41
CA SER A 146 0.04 -8.69 -19.34
C SER A 146 0.68 -8.92 -17.97
N ASP A 147 1.88 -9.50 -17.92
CA ASP A 147 2.63 -9.71 -16.68
C ASP A 147 2.96 -8.41 -15.94
N ILE A 148 3.01 -7.26 -16.62
CA ILE A 148 3.14 -5.96 -15.96
C ILE A 148 1.98 -5.76 -14.96
N PHE A 149 0.78 -6.22 -15.29
CA PHE A 149 -0.40 -6.10 -14.42
C PHE A 149 -0.51 -7.31 -13.47
N LEU A 150 -0.31 -8.51 -13.99
CA LEU A 150 -0.50 -9.77 -13.24
C LEU A 150 0.56 -9.97 -12.16
N ASN A 151 1.79 -9.48 -12.36
CA ASN A 151 2.88 -9.54 -11.37
C ASN A 151 3.12 -8.21 -10.63
N SER A 152 2.13 -7.35 -10.53
CA SER A 152 2.22 -6.08 -9.79
C SER A 152 2.29 -6.25 -8.26
N TYR A 153 2.24 -7.47 -7.75
CA TYR A 153 2.49 -7.82 -6.34
C TYR A 153 3.85 -7.35 -5.81
N THR A 154 4.84 -7.21 -6.69
CA THR A 154 6.19 -6.71 -6.36
C THR A 154 6.21 -5.22 -6.01
N SER A 155 5.20 -4.45 -6.44
CA SER A 155 5.09 -3.02 -6.12
C SER A 155 5.03 -2.74 -4.62
N VAL A 156 4.47 -3.67 -3.84
CA VAL A 156 4.38 -3.57 -2.38
C VAL A 156 5.77 -3.64 -1.73
N ASP A 157 6.69 -4.40 -2.31
CA ASP A 157 8.06 -4.51 -1.81
C ASP A 157 8.83 -3.16 -1.92
N THR A 158 8.44 -2.30 -2.86
CA THR A 158 8.96 -0.92 -2.94
C THR A 158 8.59 -0.10 -1.71
N PHE A 159 7.36 -0.23 -1.22
CA PHE A 159 6.93 0.49 -0.01
C PHE A 159 7.67 0.01 1.24
N PHE A 160 7.88 -1.30 1.40
CA PHE A 160 8.68 -1.84 2.51
C PHE A 160 10.14 -1.35 2.45
N LEU A 161 10.73 -1.28 1.25
CA LEU A 161 12.07 -0.74 1.08
C LEU A 161 12.14 0.75 1.46
N ILE A 162 11.17 1.56 1.01
CA ILE A 162 11.09 2.98 1.37
C ILE A 162 10.88 3.16 2.87
N SER A 163 10.04 2.33 3.50
CA SER A 163 9.78 2.38 4.94
C SER A 163 11.06 2.11 5.74
N GLY A 164 11.75 1.01 5.46
CA GLY A 164 13.03 0.70 6.09
C GLY A 164 14.10 1.77 5.88
N LEU A 165 14.16 2.35 4.67
CA LEU A 165 15.07 3.44 4.34
C LEU A 165 14.80 4.69 5.19
N LEU A 166 13.54 5.10 5.28
CA LEU A 166 13.18 6.32 6.02
C LEU A 166 13.36 6.17 7.52
N VAL A 167 13.05 5.00 8.08
CA VAL A 167 13.27 4.70 9.50
C VAL A 167 14.77 4.78 9.81
N SER A 168 15.60 4.13 9.00
CA SER A 168 17.05 4.16 9.16
C SER A 168 17.64 5.56 8.96
N PHE A 169 17.21 6.26 7.90
CA PHE A 169 17.65 7.62 7.60
C PHE A 169 17.31 8.59 8.74
N SER A 170 16.09 8.54 9.26
CA SER A 170 15.65 9.38 10.38
C SER A 170 16.41 9.05 11.67
N PHE A 171 16.56 7.77 11.99
CA PHE A 171 17.26 7.33 13.18
C PHE A 171 18.72 7.82 13.21
N PHE A 172 19.50 7.59 12.15
CA PHE A 172 20.90 7.98 12.11
C PHE A 172 21.09 9.50 12.02
N LYS A 173 20.18 10.22 11.36
CA LYS A 173 20.20 11.69 11.35
C LYS A 173 19.99 12.26 12.76
N LEU A 174 19.09 11.69 13.56
CA LEU A 174 18.80 12.13 14.94
C LEU A 174 19.88 11.69 15.93
N ALA A 175 20.40 10.47 15.79
CA ALA A 175 21.46 9.94 16.65
C ALA A 175 22.71 10.84 16.59
N GLN A 176 23.01 11.45 15.46
CA GLN A 176 24.14 12.37 15.30
C GLN A 176 23.93 13.71 16.02
N VAL A 177 22.69 14.18 16.14
CA VAL A 177 22.37 15.43 16.86
C VAL A 177 22.26 15.19 18.36
N ARG A 178 22.42 13.96 18.85
CA ARG A 178 22.25 13.53 20.26
C ARG A 178 20.88 13.86 20.87
N ILE A 179 19.89 14.11 20.03
CA ILE A 179 18.51 14.35 20.44
C ILE A 179 17.72 13.07 20.18
N PHE A 180 17.64 12.19 21.17
CA PHE A 180 16.67 11.10 21.18
C PHE A 180 15.27 11.66 21.52
N GLU A 181 14.73 12.52 20.66
CA GLU A 181 13.31 12.82 20.69
C GLU A 181 12.51 11.60 20.21
N ASN A 182 11.40 11.33 20.90
CA ASN A 182 10.45 10.22 20.61
C ASN A 182 9.74 10.37 19.27
N ASN A 183 10.48 10.32 18.14
CA ASN A 183 9.88 10.41 16.82
C ASN A 183 9.00 9.20 16.47
N SER A 184 9.16 8.08 17.18
CA SER A 184 8.30 6.91 17.00
C SER A 184 6.85 7.20 17.43
N GLU A 185 6.66 7.94 18.50
CA GLU A 185 5.33 8.35 18.96
C GLU A 185 4.66 9.25 17.92
N LYS A 186 5.38 10.24 17.38
CA LYS A 186 4.85 11.18 16.37
C LYS A 186 4.29 10.48 15.13
N THR A 187 4.98 9.46 14.64
CA THR A 187 4.51 8.70 13.47
C THR A 187 3.23 7.95 13.78
N LEU A 188 3.14 7.29 14.93
CA LEU A 188 1.94 6.56 15.37
C LEU A 188 0.75 7.51 15.57
N PHE A 189 0.94 8.64 16.27
CA PHE A 189 -0.12 9.63 16.50
C PHE A 189 -0.63 10.29 15.21
N ARG A 190 0.19 10.37 14.19
CA ARG A 190 -0.22 10.88 12.87
C ARG A 190 -1.01 9.86 12.06
N LEU A 191 -0.54 8.62 11.96
CA LEU A 191 -1.06 7.61 11.03
C LEU A 191 -2.26 6.84 11.61
N THR A 192 -2.20 6.44 12.88
CA THR A 192 -3.21 5.59 13.51
C THR A 192 -4.61 6.22 13.56
N PRO A 193 -4.81 7.51 13.94
CA PRO A 193 -6.14 8.11 13.93
C PRO A 193 -6.76 8.14 12.52
N ALA A 194 -5.97 8.48 11.50
CA ALA A 194 -6.45 8.50 10.12
C ALA A 194 -6.87 7.11 9.65
N TYR A 195 -6.14 6.08 10.04
CA TYR A 195 -6.44 4.68 9.72
C TYR A 195 -7.72 4.19 10.42
N ILE A 196 -7.81 4.35 11.74
CA ILE A 196 -8.94 3.83 12.53
C ILE A 196 -10.24 4.55 12.16
N LEU A 197 -10.20 5.86 11.97
CA LEU A 197 -11.37 6.61 11.48
C LEU A 197 -11.77 6.16 10.08
N PHE A 198 -10.80 5.80 9.21
CA PHE A 198 -11.11 5.27 7.90
C PHE A 198 -11.77 3.87 7.97
N ILE A 199 -11.31 3.00 8.86
CA ILE A 199 -11.98 1.71 9.13
C ILE A 199 -13.44 1.95 9.59
N GLY A 200 -13.68 2.89 10.49
CA GLY A 200 -15.03 3.28 10.89
C GLY A 200 -15.88 3.77 9.72
N PHE A 201 -15.29 4.59 8.83
CA PHE A 201 -15.94 5.04 7.61
C PHE A 201 -16.31 3.86 6.69
N TYR A 202 -15.38 2.94 6.48
CA TYR A 202 -15.58 1.73 5.68
C TYR A 202 -16.72 0.86 6.23
N ILE A 203 -16.74 0.59 7.54
CA ILE A 203 -17.78 -0.19 8.21
C ILE A 203 -19.17 0.45 8.03
N VAL A 204 -19.24 1.78 8.10
CA VAL A 204 -20.49 2.51 8.01
C VAL A 204 -21.03 2.62 6.60
N TRP A 205 -20.17 2.88 5.62
CA TRP A 205 -20.61 3.26 4.28
C TRP A 205 -20.60 2.13 3.26
N THR A 206 -19.71 1.15 3.36
CA THR A 206 -19.65 0.03 2.41
C THR A 206 -20.95 -0.79 2.33
N PRO A 207 -21.65 -1.11 3.46
CA PRO A 207 -22.91 -1.85 3.39
C PRO A 207 -24.08 -1.08 2.77
N ARG A 208 -23.85 0.17 2.37
CA ARG A 208 -24.87 1.06 1.77
C ARG A 208 -24.63 1.32 0.30
N MET A 209 -23.64 0.66 -0.26
CA MET A 209 -23.46 0.59 -1.71
C MET A 209 -24.46 -0.41 -2.26
N HIS A 210 -25.21 0.00 -3.27
CA HIS A 210 -26.26 -0.80 -3.90
C HIS A 210 -25.95 -0.91 -5.38
N GLY A 211 -25.97 -2.13 -5.89
CA GLY A 211 -25.80 -2.45 -7.30
C GLY A 211 -25.85 -3.95 -7.50
N VAL A 212 -25.98 -4.41 -8.71
CA VAL A 212 -26.02 -5.85 -9.05
C VAL A 212 -24.75 -6.57 -8.64
N TRP A 213 -23.62 -5.90 -8.71
CA TRP A 213 -22.33 -6.39 -8.23
C TRP A 213 -22.23 -6.47 -6.71
N ALA A 214 -22.78 -5.49 -6.03
CA ALA A 214 -22.89 -5.55 -4.58
C ALA A 214 -23.63 -6.81 -4.15
N ILE A 215 -24.59 -7.30 -4.93
CA ILE A 215 -25.34 -8.53 -4.65
C ILE A 215 -24.46 -9.77 -4.86
N GLY A 216 -23.68 -9.86 -5.93
CA GLY A 216 -22.81 -11.01 -6.24
C GLY A 216 -21.54 -11.04 -5.37
N ASN A 217 -20.89 -9.89 -5.17
CA ASN A 217 -19.75 -9.72 -4.29
C ASN A 217 -20.15 -9.49 -2.83
N VAL A 218 -21.40 -9.16 -2.54
CA VAL A 218 -21.92 -8.99 -1.17
C VAL A 218 -21.93 -10.31 -0.41
N GLN A 219 -22.03 -11.47 -1.03
CA GLN A 219 -21.65 -12.69 -0.33
C GLN A 219 -20.16 -12.76 0.00
N ASN A 220 -19.28 -12.13 -0.79
CA ASN A 220 -17.83 -12.05 -0.51
C ASN A 220 -17.42 -10.76 0.19
N SER A 221 -18.05 -9.61 -0.08
CA SER A 221 -17.69 -8.31 0.53
C SER A 221 -18.54 -7.92 1.75
N THR A 222 -19.75 -8.44 1.92
CA THR A 222 -20.46 -8.39 3.22
C THR A 222 -19.76 -9.24 4.26
N SER A 223 -19.08 -10.32 3.86
CA SER A 223 -18.23 -11.03 4.79
C SER A 223 -17.13 -10.11 5.34
N PHE A 224 -16.49 -9.26 4.52
CA PHE A 224 -15.49 -8.31 5.02
C PHE A 224 -16.07 -7.30 6.01
N VAL A 225 -17.27 -6.78 5.79
CA VAL A 225 -17.90 -5.85 6.73
C VAL A 225 -18.45 -6.57 7.96
N GLU A 226 -19.00 -7.77 7.80
CA GLU A 226 -19.41 -8.62 8.93
C GLU A 226 -18.21 -9.05 9.76
N ASN A 227 -17.09 -9.36 9.11
CA ASN A 227 -15.82 -9.61 9.80
C ASN A 227 -15.35 -8.39 10.57
N CYS A 228 -15.62 -7.17 10.09
CA CYS A 228 -15.25 -5.94 10.81
C CYS A 228 -15.93 -5.84 12.18
N GLU A 229 -17.17 -6.31 12.35
CA GLU A 229 -17.87 -6.27 13.63
C GLU A 229 -17.09 -7.04 14.73
N SER A 230 -16.39 -8.11 14.34
CA SER A 230 -15.62 -8.95 15.26
C SER A 230 -14.11 -8.65 15.24
N THR A 231 -13.55 -8.13 14.14
CA THR A 231 -12.09 -8.07 13.93
C THR A 231 -11.50 -6.65 13.78
N TRP A 232 -12.31 -5.58 13.81
CA TRP A 232 -11.82 -4.18 13.68
C TRP A 232 -10.68 -3.84 14.66
N TRP A 233 -10.70 -4.39 15.87
CA TRP A 233 -9.67 -4.17 16.89
C TRP A 233 -8.30 -4.73 16.49
N MET A 234 -8.26 -5.74 15.64
CA MET A 234 -6.99 -6.27 15.10
C MET A 234 -6.33 -5.25 14.17
N ASN A 235 -7.13 -4.45 13.46
CA ASN A 235 -6.62 -3.34 12.67
C ASN A 235 -6.02 -2.25 13.57
N ALA A 236 -6.70 -1.94 14.69
CA ALA A 236 -6.23 -0.96 15.66
C ALA A 236 -4.87 -1.38 16.30
N LEU A 237 -4.65 -2.67 16.47
CA LEU A 237 -3.42 -3.24 17.01
C LEU A 237 -2.38 -3.61 15.92
N TYR A 238 -2.68 -3.38 14.64
CA TYR A 238 -1.81 -3.76 13.52
C TYR A 238 -1.44 -5.25 13.49
N ILE A 239 -2.41 -6.12 13.80
CA ILE A 239 -2.26 -7.60 13.79
C ILE A 239 -3.29 -8.30 12.91
N ASN A 240 -4.04 -7.57 12.10
CA ASN A 240 -5.06 -8.11 11.22
C ASN A 240 -4.52 -9.05 10.13
N ASN A 241 -3.22 -9.00 9.81
CA ASN A 241 -2.54 -9.94 8.91
C ASN A 241 -2.35 -11.35 9.50
N ILE A 242 -2.66 -11.56 10.80
CA ILE A 242 -2.59 -12.88 11.44
C ILE A 242 -3.80 -13.73 11.06
N ASN A 243 -4.99 -13.13 11.01
CA ASN A 243 -6.17 -13.77 10.45
C ASN A 243 -5.97 -14.08 8.97
N GLY A 244 -6.73 -15.02 8.46
CA GLY A 244 -6.74 -15.32 7.02
C GLY A 244 -7.16 -14.11 6.17
N ALA A 245 -6.78 -14.10 4.90
CA ALA A 245 -7.13 -13.04 3.96
C ALA A 245 -8.65 -12.80 3.88
N VAL A 246 -9.43 -13.85 4.06
CA VAL A 246 -10.90 -13.84 3.99
C VAL A 246 -11.53 -13.26 5.25
N ASP A 247 -10.85 -13.34 6.41
CA ASP A 247 -11.40 -12.97 7.72
C ASP A 247 -11.03 -11.55 8.16
N MET A 248 -10.29 -10.81 7.33
CA MET A 248 -9.87 -9.43 7.66
C MET A 248 -11.02 -8.44 7.51
N CYS A 249 -11.05 -7.43 8.36
CA CYS A 249 -11.99 -6.31 8.25
C CYS A 249 -11.80 -5.49 6.96
N TYR A 250 -10.57 -5.08 6.67
CA TYR A 250 -10.23 -4.24 5.52
C TYR A 250 -9.06 -4.89 4.76
N GLY A 251 -9.36 -5.56 3.65
CA GLY A 251 -8.44 -6.49 2.98
C GLY A 251 -7.05 -5.91 2.72
N VAL A 252 -6.94 -4.72 2.15
CA VAL A 252 -5.65 -4.10 1.79
C VAL A 252 -4.81 -3.67 3.00
N SER A 253 -5.41 -3.59 4.18
CA SER A 253 -4.74 -3.09 5.39
C SER A 253 -3.71 -4.04 6.00
N TRP A 254 -3.62 -5.27 5.53
CA TRP A 254 -2.54 -6.20 5.91
C TRP A 254 -1.15 -5.57 5.73
N PHE A 255 -0.99 -4.75 4.68
CA PHE A 255 0.26 -4.05 4.41
C PHE A 255 0.66 -3.12 5.56
N LEU A 256 -0.29 -2.34 6.10
CA LEU A 256 -0.04 -1.45 7.24
C LEU A 256 0.34 -2.23 8.50
N ALA A 257 -0.28 -3.41 8.72
CA ALA A 257 0.07 -4.27 9.83
C ALA A 257 1.51 -4.78 9.71
N VAL A 258 1.90 -5.31 8.54
CA VAL A 258 3.25 -5.80 8.29
C VAL A 258 4.28 -4.66 8.41
N ASP A 259 4.00 -3.49 7.83
CA ASP A 259 4.90 -2.34 7.91
C ASP A 259 5.13 -1.89 9.36
N MET A 260 4.06 -1.83 10.16
CA MET A 260 4.15 -1.50 11.58
C MET A 260 4.90 -2.56 12.39
N GLN A 261 4.67 -3.85 12.12
CA GLN A 261 5.40 -4.95 12.77
C GLN A 261 6.90 -4.88 12.46
N LEU A 262 7.27 -4.62 11.20
CA LEU A 262 8.67 -4.42 10.82
C LEU A 262 9.26 -3.16 11.47
N TYR A 263 8.48 -2.09 11.59
CA TYR A 263 8.87 -0.87 12.29
C TYR A 263 9.18 -1.14 13.79
N TRP A 264 8.39 -1.97 14.46
CA TRP A 264 8.67 -2.36 15.87
C TRP A 264 9.92 -3.21 16.02
N ILE A 265 10.28 -3.99 15.01
CA ILE A 265 11.50 -4.82 15.00
C ILE A 265 12.74 -3.99 14.57
N ALA A 266 12.55 -2.94 13.77
CA ALA A 266 13.64 -2.12 13.23
C ALA A 266 14.64 -1.62 14.27
N PRO A 267 14.26 -1.20 15.51
CA PRO A 267 15.21 -0.76 16.54
C PRO A 267 16.28 -1.79 16.87
N ILE A 268 15.97 -3.10 16.77
CA ILE A 268 16.97 -4.17 17.02
C ILE A 268 18.13 -4.02 16.02
N PHE A 269 17.83 -3.84 14.74
CA PHE A 269 18.84 -3.67 13.69
C PHE A 269 19.54 -2.31 13.81
N LEU A 270 18.78 -1.23 14.05
CA LEU A 270 19.29 0.13 14.10
C LEU A 270 20.22 0.34 15.32
N LEU A 271 19.85 -0.15 16.49
CA LEU A 271 20.69 -0.10 17.69
C LEU A 271 21.94 -0.97 17.54
N ALA A 272 21.79 -2.16 16.95
CA ALA A 272 22.96 -3.00 16.65
C ALA A 272 23.94 -2.28 15.71
N ILE A 273 23.41 -1.57 14.69
CA ILE A 273 24.23 -0.73 13.78
C ILE A 273 24.88 0.42 14.57
N PHE A 274 24.11 1.13 15.39
CA PHE A 274 24.55 2.31 16.12
C PHE A 274 25.67 1.95 17.11
N TYR A 275 25.45 0.99 17.99
CA TYR A 275 26.47 0.54 18.97
C TYR A 275 27.69 -0.05 18.28
N SER A 276 27.49 -0.68 17.13
CA SER A 276 28.58 -1.18 16.29
C SER A 276 29.49 -0.06 15.77
N CYS A 277 28.93 1.10 15.47
CA CYS A 277 29.68 2.26 14.98
C CYS A 277 30.38 3.03 16.09
N GLU A 278 29.76 3.15 17.27
CA GLU A 278 30.30 3.95 18.39
C GLU A 278 31.43 3.21 19.16
N PHE A 279 31.30 1.90 19.35
CA PHE A 279 32.24 1.11 20.19
C PHE A 279 33.51 0.66 19.47
N SER A 280 33.57 0.83 18.12
CA SER A 280 34.67 0.30 17.33
C SER A 280 35.33 1.32 16.41
N ARG A 281 36.42 1.89 16.87
CA ARG A 281 37.49 2.42 16.00
C ARG A 281 38.24 1.31 15.24
N VAL A 282 37.81 0.05 15.31
CA VAL A 282 38.47 -1.13 14.74
C VAL A 282 37.62 -1.75 13.63
N TYR A 283 38.18 -2.03 12.49
CA TYR A 283 37.63 -2.57 11.24
C TYR A 283 36.72 -3.81 11.39
N HIS A 284 36.86 -4.57 12.44
CA HIS A 284 36.13 -5.83 12.67
C HIS A 284 34.65 -5.68 13.04
N PHE A 285 34.16 -4.49 13.33
CA PHE A 285 32.79 -4.32 13.84
C PHE A 285 31.80 -3.84 12.75
N ARG A 286 32.28 -3.23 11.68
CA ARG A 286 31.45 -2.94 10.49
C ARG A 286 30.90 -4.20 9.81
N THR A 287 31.63 -5.31 9.93
CA THR A 287 31.20 -6.61 9.42
C THR A 287 30.00 -7.17 10.15
N ARG A 288 29.89 -7.02 11.47
CA ARG A 288 28.79 -7.57 12.28
C ARG A 288 27.42 -6.98 11.95
N VAL A 289 27.37 -5.73 11.53
CA VAL A 289 26.11 -5.08 11.10
C VAL A 289 25.58 -5.71 9.82
N LEU A 290 26.47 -5.84 8.84
CA LEU A 290 26.16 -6.50 7.59
C LEU A 290 25.77 -7.96 7.84
N GLU A 291 26.48 -8.64 8.74
CA GLU A 291 26.19 -10.00 9.18
C GLU A 291 24.77 -10.13 9.74
N LEU A 292 24.33 -9.23 10.66
CA LEU A 292 22.99 -9.26 11.24
C LEU A 292 21.89 -9.09 10.17
N ILE A 293 22.08 -8.16 9.25
CA ILE A 293 21.14 -7.94 8.16
C ILE A 293 21.11 -9.14 7.21
N LEU A 294 22.27 -9.68 6.86
CA LEU A 294 22.37 -10.89 6.04
C LEU A 294 21.74 -12.11 6.73
N VAL A 295 21.88 -12.24 8.03
CA VAL A 295 21.18 -13.28 8.82
C VAL A 295 19.66 -13.09 8.74
N GLY A 296 19.15 -11.86 8.90
CA GLY A 296 17.73 -11.57 8.74
C GLY A 296 17.20 -11.92 7.35
N ILE A 297 17.94 -11.55 6.29
CA ILE A 297 17.62 -11.91 4.91
C ILE A 297 17.64 -13.44 4.74
N PHE A 298 18.66 -14.11 5.24
CA PHE A 298 18.78 -15.58 5.15
C PHE A 298 17.63 -16.29 5.87
N LEU A 299 17.23 -15.84 7.06
CA LEU A 299 16.11 -16.40 7.80
C LEU A 299 14.79 -16.21 7.04
N SER A 300 14.61 -15.06 6.39
CA SER A 300 13.44 -14.82 5.52
C SER A 300 13.43 -15.76 4.32
N MET A 301 14.58 -15.92 3.65
CA MET A 301 14.71 -16.87 2.54
C MET A 301 14.41 -18.30 2.99
N ALA A 302 14.95 -18.72 4.13
CA ALA A 302 14.71 -20.04 4.70
C ALA A 302 13.22 -20.26 5.00
N ALA A 303 12.52 -19.25 5.54
CA ALA A 303 11.08 -19.31 5.77
C ALA A 303 10.29 -19.44 4.44
N ILE A 304 10.65 -18.68 3.41
CA ILE A 304 10.01 -18.77 2.08
C ILE A 304 10.22 -20.17 1.49
N VAL A 305 11.45 -20.69 1.52
CA VAL A 305 11.78 -22.03 0.99
C VAL A 305 11.01 -23.11 1.74
N PHE A 306 11.03 -23.05 3.09
CA PHE A 306 10.34 -24.01 3.93
C PHE A 306 8.82 -24.02 3.66
N LEU A 307 8.18 -22.84 3.68
CA LEU A 307 6.73 -22.72 3.45
C LEU A 307 6.34 -23.19 2.05
N THR A 308 7.09 -22.78 1.03
CA THR A 308 6.82 -23.19 -0.36
C THR A 308 6.96 -24.70 -0.52
N ALA A 309 7.98 -25.31 0.11
CA ALA A 309 8.22 -26.74 -0.01
C ALA A 309 7.22 -27.58 0.80
N TYR A 310 6.87 -27.12 2.00
CA TYR A 310 6.01 -27.88 2.91
C TYR A 310 4.53 -27.88 2.47
N PHE A 311 4.04 -26.71 1.98
CA PHE A 311 2.66 -26.51 1.57
C PHE A 311 2.45 -26.58 0.05
N ASP A 312 3.49 -26.88 -0.72
CA ASP A 312 3.47 -26.92 -2.20
C ASP A 312 2.92 -25.64 -2.85
N LEU A 313 3.29 -24.47 -2.30
CA LEU A 313 2.70 -23.19 -2.67
C LEU A 313 3.09 -22.73 -4.08
N PRO A 314 2.20 -22.02 -4.79
CA PRO A 314 2.50 -21.39 -6.08
C PRO A 314 3.47 -20.21 -5.93
N VAL A 315 3.81 -19.58 -7.05
CA VAL A 315 4.71 -18.40 -7.11
C VAL A 315 3.95 -17.08 -6.88
N LEU A 316 2.72 -17.04 -7.34
CA LEU A 316 1.80 -15.90 -7.24
C LEU A 316 0.43 -16.38 -6.72
N PRO A 317 -0.35 -15.47 -6.10
CA PRO A 317 -1.67 -15.83 -5.57
C PRO A 317 -2.71 -16.13 -6.66
N VAL A 318 -2.48 -15.68 -7.89
CA VAL A 318 -3.38 -15.90 -9.05
C VAL A 318 -2.57 -16.40 -10.21
N THR A 319 -2.96 -17.54 -10.76
CA THR A 319 -2.39 -18.14 -11.97
C THR A 319 -3.54 -18.71 -12.82
N ALA A 320 -3.29 -19.05 -14.09
CA ALA A 320 -4.30 -19.66 -14.95
C ALA A 320 -4.78 -21.03 -14.43
N LYS A 321 -3.93 -21.76 -13.68
CA LYS A 321 -4.26 -23.06 -13.09
C LYS A 321 -4.95 -22.94 -11.73
N ASP A 322 -4.66 -21.87 -10.98
CA ASP A 322 -5.21 -21.61 -9.66
C ASP A 322 -5.54 -20.11 -9.57
N PRO A 323 -6.79 -19.73 -9.86
CA PRO A 323 -7.20 -18.33 -9.93
C PRO A 323 -7.31 -17.63 -8.57
N GLY A 324 -7.08 -18.34 -7.44
CA GLY A 324 -7.19 -17.74 -6.11
C GLY A 324 -6.58 -18.57 -5.01
N ASN A 325 -5.23 -18.59 -4.90
CA ASN A 325 -4.55 -19.34 -3.83
C ASN A 325 -4.47 -18.51 -2.55
N PHE A 326 -5.49 -18.61 -1.70
CA PHE A 326 -5.52 -17.95 -0.39
C PHE A 326 -4.44 -18.47 0.57
N GLU A 327 -3.98 -19.70 0.41
CA GLU A 327 -2.93 -20.27 1.25
C GLU A 327 -1.58 -19.56 1.02
N TYR A 328 -1.22 -19.29 -0.24
CA TYR A 328 -0.07 -18.45 -0.57
C TYR A 328 -0.20 -17.04 0.02
N VAL A 329 -1.38 -16.43 -0.09
CA VAL A 329 -1.64 -15.10 0.49
C VAL A 329 -1.44 -15.14 2.00
N ASN A 330 -1.99 -16.14 2.68
CA ASN A 330 -1.97 -16.26 4.13
C ASN A 330 -0.60 -16.62 4.69
N LEU A 331 0.20 -17.43 4.00
CA LEU A 331 1.47 -17.96 4.53
C LEU A 331 2.69 -17.17 4.07
N ILE A 332 2.64 -16.61 2.85
CA ILE A 332 3.80 -15.92 2.25
C ILE A 332 3.51 -14.44 2.02
N TYR A 333 2.37 -14.08 1.40
CA TYR A 333 2.18 -12.72 0.89
C TYR A 333 2.02 -11.68 2.00
N MET A 334 1.28 -12.01 3.08
CA MET A 334 0.92 -11.07 4.16
C MET A 334 1.76 -11.24 5.42
N LYS A 335 2.88 -11.96 5.40
CA LYS A 335 3.64 -12.24 6.62
C LYS A 335 4.93 -11.41 6.73
N PRO A 336 5.25 -10.84 7.90
CA PRO A 336 6.40 -9.97 8.07
C PRO A 336 7.73 -10.71 7.84
N TRP A 337 7.83 -11.99 8.23
CA TRP A 337 9.05 -12.77 8.05
C TRP A 337 9.38 -13.12 6.60
N THR A 338 8.42 -13.05 5.69
CA THR A 338 8.64 -13.20 4.25
C THR A 338 8.80 -11.87 3.52
N ARG A 339 8.42 -10.75 4.15
CA ARG A 339 8.47 -9.38 3.61
C ARG A 339 9.60 -8.53 4.20
N CYS A 340 10.40 -9.06 5.13
CA CYS A 340 11.47 -8.28 5.74
C CYS A 340 12.66 -8.03 4.80
N ILE A 341 12.85 -8.78 3.71
CA ILE A 341 13.98 -8.61 2.76
C ILE A 341 14.05 -7.18 2.20
N PRO A 342 13.01 -6.64 1.54
CA PRO A 342 13.06 -5.27 1.04
C PRO A 342 13.18 -4.23 2.15
N TYR A 343 12.57 -4.46 3.31
CA TYR A 343 12.69 -3.56 4.45
C TYR A 343 14.13 -3.47 4.98
N LEU A 344 14.82 -4.60 5.13
CA LEU A 344 16.22 -4.67 5.55
C LEU A 344 17.16 -4.05 4.50
N ALA A 345 16.89 -4.26 3.21
CA ALA A 345 17.59 -3.58 2.14
C ALA A 345 17.40 -2.05 2.23
N GLY A 346 16.19 -1.60 2.57
CA GLY A 346 15.90 -0.19 2.84
C GLY A 346 16.73 0.35 4.01
N ILE A 347 16.83 -0.37 5.13
CA ILE A 347 17.68 0.01 6.27
C ILE A 347 19.13 0.23 5.82
N LEU A 348 19.68 -0.67 5.01
CA LEU A 348 21.04 -0.50 4.46
C LEU A 348 21.18 0.74 3.59
N CYS A 349 20.20 0.98 2.69
CA CYS A 349 20.19 2.17 1.84
C CYS A 349 20.16 3.46 2.67
N GLY A 350 19.27 3.55 3.69
CA GLY A 350 19.15 4.71 4.57
C GLY A 350 20.44 4.96 5.36
N TYR A 351 21.03 3.92 5.93
CA TYR A 351 22.33 3.99 6.60
C TYR A 351 23.43 4.51 5.67
N LEU A 352 23.54 3.93 4.47
CA LEU A 352 24.55 4.34 3.49
C LEU A 352 24.39 5.81 3.09
N ILE A 353 23.17 6.28 2.86
CA ILE A 353 22.89 7.67 2.49
C ILE A 353 23.37 8.63 3.59
N VAL A 354 23.08 8.33 4.86
CA VAL A 354 23.53 9.17 5.97
C VAL A 354 25.05 9.18 6.06
N GLN A 355 25.71 8.02 6.02
CA GLN A 355 27.17 7.92 6.13
C GLN A 355 27.90 8.69 5.02
N VAL A 356 27.34 8.68 3.81
CA VAL A 356 27.91 9.44 2.68
C VAL A 356 27.67 10.94 2.83
N ARG A 357 26.48 11.36 3.25
CA ARG A 357 26.16 12.77 3.49
C ARG A 357 27.03 13.40 4.57
N GLU A 358 27.30 12.65 5.64
CA GLU A 358 28.16 13.05 6.76
C GLU A 358 29.67 12.89 6.46
N LYS A 359 30.00 12.50 5.22
CA LYS A 359 31.38 12.29 4.77
C LYS A 359 32.17 11.25 5.60
N THR A 360 31.50 10.41 6.38
CA THR A 360 32.12 9.27 7.10
C THR A 360 32.57 8.20 6.10
N ILE A 361 31.83 8.05 5.00
CA ILE A 361 32.22 7.27 3.83
C ILE A 361 32.41 8.23 2.66
N VAL A 362 33.62 8.28 2.10
CA VAL A 362 33.88 9.05 0.91
C VAL A 362 33.65 8.17 -0.30
N LEU A 363 32.50 8.36 -0.96
CA LEU A 363 32.23 7.73 -2.25
C LEU A 363 32.90 8.55 -3.36
N ARG A 364 33.88 7.93 -4.01
CA ARG A 364 34.40 8.49 -5.28
C ARG A 364 33.33 8.31 -6.35
N LYS A 365 33.13 9.32 -7.20
CA LYS A 365 32.21 9.21 -8.35
C LYS A 365 32.67 8.02 -9.22
N PRO A 366 31.79 7.02 -9.43
CA PRO A 366 32.14 5.91 -10.31
C PRO A 366 32.39 6.37 -11.74
N GLN A 367 33.14 5.60 -12.50
CA GLN A 367 33.32 5.87 -13.94
C GLN A 367 31.96 5.70 -14.65
N THR A 368 31.74 6.47 -15.71
CA THR A 368 30.45 6.49 -16.45
C THR A 368 30.00 5.10 -16.89
N TRP A 369 30.94 4.25 -17.37
CA TRP A 369 30.60 2.89 -17.76
C TRP A 369 30.11 2.02 -16.59
N MET A 370 30.63 2.21 -15.37
CA MET A 370 30.17 1.50 -14.17
C MET A 370 28.73 1.90 -13.80
N ILE A 371 28.42 3.21 -13.92
CA ILE A 371 27.07 3.73 -13.71
C ILE A 371 26.10 3.12 -14.73
N LEU A 372 26.50 3.11 -16.03
CA LEU A 372 25.68 2.51 -17.08
C LEU A 372 25.49 1.00 -16.86
N LEU A 373 26.54 0.28 -16.49
CA LEU A 373 26.44 -1.14 -16.16
C LEU A 373 25.47 -1.39 -15.00
N ALA A 374 25.54 -0.59 -13.93
CA ALA A 374 24.64 -0.70 -12.80
C ALA A 374 23.17 -0.40 -13.18
N TRP A 375 22.91 0.54 -14.09
CA TRP A 375 21.58 0.77 -14.66
C TRP A 375 21.09 -0.42 -15.49
N ILE A 376 21.95 -1.01 -16.33
CA ILE A 376 21.63 -2.20 -17.11
C ILE A 376 21.28 -3.36 -16.15
N VAL A 377 22.10 -3.61 -15.13
CA VAL A 377 21.85 -4.66 -14.15
C VAL A 377 20.53 -4.42 -13.41
N ALA A 378 20.26 -3.20 -12.93
CA ALA A 378 19.02 -2.86 -12.26
C ALA A 378 17.80 -3.07 -13.16
N ALA A 379 17.86 -2.61 -14.41
CA ALA A 379 16.79 -2.80 -15.39
C ALA A 379 16.57 -4.28 -15.69
N THR A 380 17.65 -5.04 -15.92
CA THR A 380 17.56 -6.48 -16.16
C THR A 380 16.93 -7.21 -14.98
N LEU A 381 17.33 -6.92 -13.74
CA LEU A 381 16.75 -7.50 -12.54
C LEU A 381 15.24 -7.19 -12.44
N ALA A 382 14.86 -5.93 -12.64
CA ALA A 382 13.46 -5.53 -12.57
C ALA A 382 12.62 -6.24 -13.65
N LEU A 383 13.08 -6.26 -14.90
CA LEU A 383 12.38 -6.93 -16.00
C LEU A 383 12.33 -8.45 -15.79
N THR A 384 13.42 -9.06 -15.31
CA THR A 384 13.42 -10.51 -15.01
C THR A 384 12.40 -10.84 -13.91
N VAL A 385 12.35 -10.07 -12.83
CA VAL A 385 11.38 -10.29 -11.75
C VAL A 385 9.95 -10.21 -12.27
N VAL A 386 9.64 -9.28 -13.17
CA VAL A 386 8.28 -9.12 -13.70
C VAL A 386 7.93 -10.20 -14.73
N PHE A 387 8.80 -10.51 -15.66
CA PHE A 387 8.45 -11.28 -16.86
C PHE A 387 8.90 -12.76 -16.84
N VAL A 388 9.80 -13.18 -15.94
CA VAL A 388 10.25 -14.57 -15.90
C VAL A 388 9.14 -15.55 -15.56
N VAL A 389 8.08 -15.09 -14.89
CA VAL A 389 6.94 -15.92 -14.50
C VAL A 389 5.91 -16.15 -15.62
N TYR A 390 6.09 -15.52 -16.77
CA TYR A 390 5.12 -15.54 -17.87
C TYR A 390 4.62 -16.94 -18.23
N ASP A 391 5.54 -17.87 -18.50
CA ASP A 391 5.17 -19.24 -18.86
C ASP A 391 4.51 -20.01 -17.71
N TYR A 392 4.84 -19.68 -16.48
CA TYR A 392 4.23 -20.26 -15.29
C TYR A 392 2.82 -19.72 -15.06
N VAL A 393 2.62 -18.40 -15.15
CA VAL A 393 1.32 -17.74 -14.90
C VAL A 393 0.25 -18.25 -15.88
N ARG A 394 0.58 -18.35 -17.18
CA ARG A 394 -0.34 -18.88 -18.21
C ARG A 394 -0.49 -20.40 -18.19
N GLY A 395 0.22 -21.10 -17.31
CA GLY A 395 0.14 -22.55 -17.17
C GLY A 395 0.85 -23.36 -18.27
N ALA A 396 1.70 -22.70 -19.08
CA ALA A 396 2.46 -23.36 -20.15
C ALA A 396 3.67 -24.17 -19.63
N SER A 397 4.19 -23.82 -18.46
CA SER A 397 5.27 -24.57 -17.80
C SER A 397 4.95 -24.87 -16.34
N ASP A 398 5.34 -26.04 -15.88
CA ASP A 398 5.26 -26.43 -14.48
C ASP A 398 6.63 -26.23 -13.82
N TRP A 399 6.68 -25.32 -12.89
CA TRP A 399 7.91 -25.09 -12.13
C TRP A 399 8.02 -26.09 -10.97
N SER A 400 9.21 -26.65 -10.81
CA SER A 400 9.52 -27.46 -9.65
C SER A 400 9.38 -26.65 -8.37
N ILE A 401 9.16 -27.32 -7.22
CA ILE A 401 9.12 -26.70 -5.90
C ILE A 401 10.36 -25.85 -5.66
N ALA A 402 11.55 -26.37 -6.04
CA ALA A 402 12.80 -25.64 -5.93
C ALA A 402 12.82 -24.34 -6.75
N THR A 403 12.34 -24.38 -7.99
CA THR A 403 12.26 -23.19 -8.86
C THR A 403 11.32 -22.14 -8.27
N ARG A 404 10.16 -22.56 -7.76
CA ARG A 404 9.17 -21.67 -7.12
C ARG A 404 9.76 -21.00 -5.87
N ALA A 405 10.41 -21.80 -4.99
CA ALA A 405 11.05 -21.30 -3.77
C ALA A 405 12.19 -20.32 -4.09
N LEU A 406 13.05 -20.64 -5.06
CA LEU A 406 14.15 -19.76 -5.50
C LEU A 406 13.60 -18.44 -6.07
N TYR A 407 12.59 -18.51 -6.93
CA TYR A 407 11.96 -17.27 -7.43
C TYR A 407 11.39 -16.44 -6.26
N GLY A 408 10.64 -17.04 -5.34
CA GLY A 408 10.09 -16.35 -4.15
C GLY A 408 11.14 -15.61 -3.33
N CYS A 409 12.36 -16.13 -3.25
CA CYS A 409 13.49 -15.50 -2.55
C CYS A 409 14.15 -14.40 -3.41
N PHE A 410 14.58 -14.77 -4.63
CA PHE A 410 15.42 -13.90 -5.45
C PHE A 410 14.64 -12.77 -6.12
N ALA A 411 13.34 -12.92 -6.37
CA ALA A 411 12.50 -11.83 -6.86
C ALA A 411 12.51 -10.62 -5.92
N ARG A 412 12.36 -10.86 -4.61
CA ARG A 412 12.40 -9.78 -3.59
C ARG A 412 13.76 -9.12 -3.47
N ILE A 413 14.83 -9.90 -3.55
CA ILE A 413 16.21 -9.38 -3.53
C ILE A 413 16.48 -8.58 -4.80
N GLY A 414 16.18 -9.13 -5.97
CA GLY A 414 16.39 -8.48 -7.27
C GLY A 414 15.62 -7.17 -7.39
N TRP A 415 14.35 -7.18 -6.98
CA TRP A 415 13.52 -5.97 -6.93
C TRP A 415 14.10 -4.91 -5.99
N SER A 416 14.51 -5.33 -4.77
CA SER A 416 15.12 -4.43 -3.79
C SER A 416 16.42 -3.81 -4.28
N ILE A 417 17.27 -4.56 -4.99
CA ILE A 417 18.50 -4.05 -5.60
C ILE A 417 18.16 -3.05 -6.69
N ALA A 418 17.19 -3.36 -7.56
CA ALA A 418 16.80 -2.49 -8.67
C ALA A 418 16.27 -1.14 -8.17
N VAL A 419 15.29 -1.15 -7.26
CA VAL A 419 14.71 0.07 -6.68
C VAL A 419 15.71 0.81 -5.81
N GLY A 420 16.48 0.08 -4.99
CA GLY A 420 17.56 0.66 -4.17
C GLY A 420 18.60 1.39 -5.02
N TRP A 421 18.99 0.81 -6.17
CA TRP A 421 19.88 1.49 -7.11
C TRP A 421 19.28 2.80 -7.62
N VAL A 422 18.02 2.82 -8.06
CA VAL A 422 17.34 4.05 -8.52
C VAL A 422 17.38 5.13 -7.45
N ILE A 423 17.08 4.80 -6.20
CA ILE A 423 17.09 5.75 -5.08
C ILE A 423 18.51 6.28 -4.81
N LEU A 424 19.50 5.39 -4.73
CA LEU A 424 20.89 5.78 -4.49
C LEU A 424 21.45 6.61 -5.64
N ALA A 425 21.18 6.23 -6.90
CA ALA A 425 21.63 6.95 -8.08
C ALA A 425 21.01 8.37 -8.13
N CYS A 426 19.73 8.52 -7.81
CA CYS A 426 19.09 9.84 -7.68
C CYS A 426 19.73 10.67 -6.55
N THR A 427 19.97 10.05 -5.40
CA THR A 427 20.51 10.74 -4.22
C THR A 427 21.94 11.22 -4.40
N PHE A 428 22.77 10.42 -5.11
CA PHE A 428 24.20 10.74 -5.32
C PHE A 428 24.49 11.42 -6.66
N GLY A 429 23.45 11.77 -7.44
CA GLY A 429 23.59 12.48 -8.70
C GLY A 429 24.13 11.62 -9.86
N TRP A 430 23.91 10.29 -9.80
CA TRP A 430 24.31 9.34 -10.85
C TRP A 430 23.18 8.98 -11.83
N ALA A 431 21.96 9.51 -11.56
CA ALA A 431 20.78 9.16 -12.35
C ALA A 431 20.54 10.08 -13.57
N GLY A 432 21.27 11.19 -13.71
CA GLY A 432 21.15 12.09 -14.85
C GLY A 432 19.68 12.56 -15.08
N PRO A 433 19.14 12.41 -16.32
CA PRO A 433 17.78 12.84 -16.63
C PRO A 433 16.70 12.15 -15.79
N ILE A 434 16.92 10.90 -15.37
CA ILE A 434 15.98 10.16 -14.51
C ILE A 434 15.82 10.88 -13.18
N SER A 435 16.89 11.42 -12.60
CA SER A 435 16.79 12.23 -11.37
C SER A 435 15.93 13.48 -11.57
N THR A 436 16.05 14.17 -12.70
CA THR A 436 15.25 15.35 -13.01
C THR A 436 13.75 15.02 -13.08
N ILE A 437 13.41 13.89 -13.66
CA ILE A 437 12.02 13.42 -13.78
C ILE A 437 11.48 13.01 -12.40
N LEU A 438 12.21 12.15 -11.68
CA LEU A 438 11.74 11.60 -10.39
C LEU A 438 11.78 12.61 -9.25
N SER A 439 12.60 13.67 -9.34
CA SER A 439 12.66 14.72 -8.32
C SER A 439 11.88 15.99 -8.72
N HIS A 440 11.02 15.90 -9.75
CA HIS A 440 10.21 17.03 -10.19
C HIS A 440 9.19 17.44 -9.11
N PRO A 441 8.99 18.74 -8.85
CA PRO A 441 8.10 19.24 -7.79
C PRO A 441 6.64 18.78 -7.89
N LEU A 442 6.19 18.37 -9.06
CA LEU A 442 4.86 17.77 -9.29
C LEU A 442 4.57 16.58 -8.37
N TRP A 443 5.60 15.81 -8.00
CA TRP A 443 5.44 14.61 -7.20
C TRP A 443 5.23 14.90 -5.69
N TYR A 444 5.60 16.08 -5.19
CA TYR A 444 5.57 16.38 -3.76
C TYR A 444 4.18 16.29 -3.14
N PRO A 445 3.12 16.91 -3.68
CA PRO A 445 1.78 16.74 -3.13
C PRO A 445 1.29 15.30 -3.26
N LEU A 446 1.62 14.61 -4.35
CA LEU A 446 1.23 13.22 -4.56
C LEU A 446 1.91 12.27 -3.56
N GLY A 447 3.21 12.47 -3.30
CA GLY A 447 3.93 11.71 -2.28
C GLY A 447 3.39 11.93 -0.87
N ARG A 448 3.00 13.17 -0.52
CA ARG A 448 2.40 13.50 0.78
C ARG A 448 1.03 12.88 0.98
N LEU A 449 0.24 12.79 -0.08
CA LEU A 449 -1.10 12.23 -0.06
C LEU A 449 -1.12 10.71 -0.23
N SER A 450 0.00 10.07 -0.56
CA SER A 450 0.06 8.64 -0.92
C SER A 450 -0.48 7.71 0.17
N TYR A 451 -0.31 8.05 1.45
CA TYR A 451 -0.85 7.27 2.56
C TYR A 451 -2.39 7.28 2.60
N CYS A 452 -3.00 8.46 2.54
CA CYS A 452 -4.46 8.58 2.50
C CYS A 452 -5.03 8.04 1.17
N ALA A 453 -4.30 8.18 0.04
CA ALA A 453 -4.69 7.57 -1.22
C ALA A 453 -4.71 6.04 -1.13
N PHE A 454 -3.71 5.44 -0.45
CA PHE A 454 -3.71 4.02 -0.15
C PHE A 454 -4.91 3.62 0.73
N LEU A 455 -5.33 4.43 1.70
CA LEU A 455 -6.52 4.13 2.50
C LEU A 455 -7.80 4.17 1.65
N THR A 456 -7.93 5.12 0.73
CA THR A 456 -9.20 5.38 0.03
C THR A 456 -9.42 4.55 -1.22
N HIS A 457 -8.36 4.08 -1.92
CA HIS A 457 -8.47 3.49 -3.24
C HIS A 457 -9.35 2.23 -3.28
N TRP A 458 -9.24 1.35 -2.29
CA TRP A 458 -10.02 0.12 -2.23
C TRP A 458 -11.51 0.39 -2.07
N PHE A 459 -11.87 1.33 -1.19
CA PHE A 459 -13.24 1.79 -1.05
C PHE A 459 -13.79 2.39 -2.36
N LEU A 460 -12.95 3.13 -3.10
CA LEU A 460 -13.35 3.75 -4.35
C LEU A 460 -13.52 2.75 -5.50
N ILE A 461 -12.75 1.66 -5.51
CA ILE A 461 -12.98 0.54 -6.44
C ILE A 461 -14.37 -0.04 -6.20
N HIS A 462 -14.73 -0.32 -4.95
CA HIS A 462 -16.07 -0.77 -4.57
C HIS A 462 -17.14 0.24 -4.97
N LEU A 463 -16.93 1.53 -4.68
CA LEU A 463 -17.89 2.58 -4.99
C LEU A 463 -18.20 2.66 -6.50
N LEU A 464 -17.17 2.50 -7.34
CA LEU A 464 -17.33 2.60 -8.80
C LEU A 464 -17.90 1.33 -9.42
N LEU A 465 -17.59 0.17 -8.88
CA LEU A 465 -18.04 -1.11 -9.44
C LEU A 465 -19.31 -1.63 -8.79
N ASP A 466 -19.42 -1.57 -7.45
CA ASP A 466 -20.55 -2.08 -6.72
C ASP A 466 -21.77 -1.16 -6.81
N GLY A 467 -21.58 0.10 -7.22
CA GLY A 467 -22.67 1.07 -7.44
C GLY A 467 -23.33 1.00 -8.82
N ASP A 468 -22.84 0.15 -9.74
CA ASP A 468 -23.42 0.02 -11.08
C ASP A 468 -24.50 -1.07 -11.12
N ASP A 469 -25.56 -0.82 -11.89
CA ASP A 469 -26.66 -1.78 -12.16
C ASP A 469 -26.25 -2.86 -13.15
N ARG A 470 -25.03 -2.83 -13.68
CA ARG A 470 -24.50 -3.78 -14.64
C ARG A 470 -23.25 -4.46 -14.10
N PRO A 471 -23.07 -5.78 -14.37
CA PRO A 471 -21.84 -6.45 -14.04
C PRO A 471 -20.66 -5.84 -14.81
N ALA A 472 -19.48 -5.79 -14.20
CA ALA A 472 -18.28 -5.39 -14.90
C ALA A 472 -18.01 -6.35 -16.06
N HIS A 473 -17.73 -5.79 -17.22
CA HIS A 473 -17.35 -6.56 -18.40
C HIS A 473 -15.87 -6.34 -18.70
N PHE A 474 -15.12 -7.43 -18.65
CA PHE A 474 -13.68 -7.37 -18.93
C PHE A 474 -13.45 -7.32 -20.44
N VAL A 475 -12.71 -6.32 -20.92
CA VAL A 475 -12.30 -6.17 -22.32
C VAL A 475 -10.84 -6.54 -22.52
N SER A 476 -9.95 -5.91 -21.77
CA SER A 476 -8.51 -6.19 -21.70
C SER A 476 -7.90 -5.51 -20.47
N LEU A 477 -6.71 -5.94 -20.05
CA LEU A 477 -5.98 -5.32 -18.93
C LEU A 477 -5.68 -3.83 -19.19
N TRP A 478 -5.36 -3.46 -20.44
CA TRP A 478 -5.14 -2.06 -20.82
C TRP A 478 -6.42 -1.23 -20.81
N HIS A 479 -7.53 -1.81 -21.22
CA HIS A 479 -8.84 -1.15 -21.12
C HIS A 479 -9.19 -0.89 -19.65
N THR A 480 -9.08 -1.91 -18.80
CA THR A 480 -9.29 -1.77 -17.33
C THR A 480 -8.36 -0.71 -16.72
N TYR A 481 -7.09 -0.67 -17.16
CA TYR A 481 -6.16 0.36 -16.69
C TYR A 481 -6.66 1.78 -17.03
N LEU A 482 -7.08 2.02 -18.26
CA LEU A 482 -7.50 3.36 -18.69
C LEU A 482 -8.88 3.76 -18.16
N THR A 483 -9.84 2.83 -18.13
CA THR A 483 -11.24 3.12 -17.81
C THR A 483 -11.57 2.99 -16.30
N LEU A 484 -10.81 2.20 -15.55
CA LEU A 484 -11.02 2.00 -14.13
C LEU A 484 -9.84 2.47 -13.29
N THR A 485 -8.60 1.99 -13.57
CA THR A 485 -7.45 2.32 -12.70
C THR A 485 -7.15 3.82 -12.70
N VAL A 486 -7.13 4.48 -13.85
CA VAL A 486 -6.87 5.93 -13.93
C VAL A 486 -7.91 6.74 -13.15
N PRO A 487 -9.24 6.53 -13.35
CA PRO A 487 -10.27 7.15 -12.51
C PRO A 487 -10.13 6.85 -11.03
N VAL A 488 -9.89 5.59 -10.64
CA VAL A 488 -9.69 5.21 -9.23
C VAL A 488 -8.52 5.95 -8.63
N VAL A 489 -7.37 6.00 -9.30
CA VAL A 489 -6.18 6.73 -8.82
C VAL A 489 -6.51 8.22 -8.65
N PHE A 490 -7.13 8.84 -9.64
CA PHE A 490 -7.51 10.25 -9.58
C PHE A 490 -8.46 10.54 -8.40
N LEU A 491 -9.53 9.77 -8.27
CA LEU A 491 -10.49 9.92 -7.16
C LEU A 491 -9.86 9.61 -5.82
N SER A 492 -8.91 8.65 -5.76
CA SER A 492 -8.18 8.32 -4.53
C SER A 492 -7.36 9.51 -4.03
N PHE A 493 -6.75 10.29 -4.92
CA PHE A 493 -6.03 11.50 -4.51
C PHE A 493 -6.96 12.63 -4.09
N ILE A 494 -8.17 12.74 -4.66
CA ILE A 494 -9.20 13.67 -4.18
C ILE A 494 -9.67 13.25 -2.79
N GLY A 495 -10.02 11.99 -2.59
CA GLY A 495 -10.40 11.43 -1.30
C GLY A 495 -9.27 11.57 -0.26
N ALA A 496 -8.03 11.33 -0.67
CA ALA A 496 -6.84 11.51 0.15
C ALA A 496 -6.64 12.96 0.59
N TYR A 497 -6.86 13.93 -0.30
CA TYR A 497 -6.79 15.33 0.05
C TYR A 497 -7.82 15.69 1.13
N CYS A 498 -9.08 15.28 0.94
CA CYS A 498 -10.14 15.51 1.93
C CYS A 498 -9.79 14.85 3.28
N TRP A 499 -9.38 13.58 3.26
CA TRP A 499 -9.06 12.83 4.47
C TRP A 499 -7.81 13.33 5.17
N SER A 500 -6.77 13.71 4.42
CA SER A 500 -5.54 14.28 4.97
C SER A 500 -5.79 15.64 5.62
N CYS A 501 -6.58 16.53 4.99
CA CYS A 501 -6.95 17.83 5.56
C CYS A 501 -7.80 17.72 6.82
N LEU A 502 -8.70 16.70 6.87
CA LEU A 502 -9.66 16.54 7.96
C LEU A 502 -9.08 15.79 9.16
N VAL A 503 -8.22 14.80 8.91
CA VAL A 503 -7.78 13.85 9.94
C VAL A 503 -6.26 13.79 10.04
N GLU A 504 -5.53 13.35 9.00
CA GLU A 504 -4.10 13.02 9.09
C GLU A 504 -3.26 14.21 9.57
N ILE A 505 -3.39 15.37 8.90
CA ILE A 505 -2.59 16.55 9.21
C ILE A 505 -2.97 17.16 10.56
N PRO A 506 -4.27 17.35 10.90
CA PRO A 506 -4.66 17.85 12.20
C PRO A 506 -4.11 17.03 13.35
N PHE A 507 -4.32 15.72 13.34
CA PHE A 507 -3.81 14.84 14.41
C PHE A 507 -2.28 14.79 14.47
N GLY A 508 -1.59 14.89 13.33
CA GLY A 508 -0.12 14.99 13.30
C GLY A 508 0.45 16.34 13.78
N LYS A 509 -0.39 17.37 13.97
CA LYS A 509 0.01 18.71 14.49
C LYS A 509 -0.39 18.95 15.94
N ILE A 510 -1.21 18.07 16.53
CA ILE A 510 -1.72 18.22 17.92
C ILE A 510 -0.60 18.01 18.96
N GLU A 511 0.52 17.42 18.57
CA GLU A 511 1.77 17.39 19.37
C GLU A 511 2.51 18.73 19.27
#